data_dc58e155cef91ea261574cdb5c316bba
#
_entry.id   dc58e155cef91ea261574cdb5c316bba
#
_cell.length_a   1.000
_cell.length_b   1.000
_cell.length_c   1.000
_cell.angle_alpha   90.00
_cell.angle_beta   90.00
_cell.angle_gamma   90.00
#
_symmetry.space_group_name_H-M   'P 1'
#
loop_
_entity.id
_entity.type
_entity.pdbx_description
1 polymer ?
#
loop_
_entity_poly.entity_id
_entity_poly.type
_entity_poly.pdbx_seq_one_letter_code
_entity_poly.pdbx_strand_id
1 'polypeptide(L)'
;MKWTKAEMSIINQYTRTMKSVKDICFELDSAGFMRTYKSVTRKIESMGWSRPTDVTDTGLLPKILIFDIETTPMPVWVWDFGKQYVPHTNIVKDKSGNQKFWYVLSWAAKWLYDENILSDVLTPEGAVARDDKRILDSVWKLIDEADIVIAHNGDRFDIRKLNARFILNDMNPPSPYKSIDTLKIARR
;
A
#
# COMPACT_ATOMS: atom_id res chain seq x y z
N MET A 1 30.43 11.97 6.13
CA MET A 1 30.76 10.61 6.62
C MET A 1 31.22 9.80 5.42
N LYS A 2 32.44 9.23 5.43
CA LYS A 2 32.94 8.42 4.29
C LYS A 2 32.30 7.03 4.30
N TRP A 3 32.06 6.46 3.13
CA TRP A 3 31.60 5.09 2.95
C TRP A 3 32.77 4.12 3.07
N THR A 4 32.60 3.06 3.83
CA THR A 4 33.62 2.01 4.01
C THR A 4 33.60 1.02 2.84
N LYS A 5 34.68 0.24 2.68
CA LYS A 5 34.74 -0.82 1.67
C LYS A 5 33.67 -1.89 1.88
N ALA A 6 33.37 -2.23 3.15
CA ALA A 6 32.35 -3.21 3.49
C ALA A 6 30.94 -2.73 3.09
N GLU A 7 30.58 -1.48 3.43
CA GLU A 7 29.31 -0.89 3.00
C GLU A 7 29.18 -0.84 1.47
N MET A 8 30.26 -0.50 0.78
CA MET A 8 30.30 -0.47 -0.69
C MET A 8 30.15 -1.85 -1.29
N SER A 9 30.69 -2.89 -0.65
CA SER A 9 30.50 -4.28 -1.08
C SER A 9 29.04 -4.68 -1.00
N ILE A 10 28.36 -4.35 0.10
CA ILE A 10 26.92 -4.62 0.28
C ILE A 10 26.13 -3.88 -0.82
N ILE A 11 26.33 -2.57 -1.00
CA ILE A 11 25.64 -1.80 -2.03
C ILE A 11 25.86 -2.43 -3.41
N ASN A 12 27.10 -2.74 -3.80
CA ASN A 12 27.42 -3.31 -5.11
C ASN A 12 26.81 -4.70 -5.32
N GLN A 13 26.75 -5.53 -4.27
CA GLN A 13 26.11 -6.85 -4.33
C GLN A 13 24.61 -6.73 -4.59
N TYR A 14 23.95 -5.84 -3.85
CA TYR A 14 22.49 -5.73 -3.90
C TYR A 14 21.99 -4.87 -5.06
N THR A 15 22.76 -3.90 -5.54
CA THR A 15 22.46 -3.19 -6.78
C THR A 15 22.53 -4.11 -8.00
N ARG A 16 23.37 -5.15 -7.99
CA ARG A 16 23.43 -6.16 -9.06
C ARG A 16 22.33 -7.23 -8.96
N THR A 17 21.69 -7.39 -7.82
CA THR A 17 20.67 -8.44 -7.55
C THR A 17 19.26 -7.91 -7.48
N MET A 18 18.98 -6.72 -8.00
CA MET A 18 17.63 -6.14 -8.14
C MET A 18 16.90 -5.84 -6.81
N LYS A 19 17.61 -5.67 -5.70
CA LYS A 19 16.98 -5.30 -4.45
C LYS A 19 16.66 -3.81 -4.38
N SER A 20 15.56 -3.48 -3.70
CA SER A 20 15.15 -2.09 -3.48
C SER A 20 16.16 -1.35 -2.58
N VAL A 21 16.14 -0.01 -2.59
CA VAL A 21 16.96 0.78 -1.65
C VAL A 21 16.62 0.44 -0.20
N LYS A 22 15.38 0.06 0.10
CA LYS A 22 14.96 -0.40 1.43
C LYS A 22 15.65 -1.69 1.84
N ASP A 23 15.73 -2.66 0.93
CA ASP A 23 16.41 -3.94 1.17
C ASP A 23 17.90 -3.70 1.41
N ILE A 24 18.50 -2.76 0.66
CA ILE A 24 19.90 -2.35 0.85
C ILE A 24 20.08 -1.70 2.24
N CYS A 25 19.16 -0.84 2.66
CA CYS A 25 19.19 -0.26 4.00
C CYS A 25 19.07 -1.33 5.09
N PHE A 26 18.19 -2.29 4.93
CA PHE A 26 18.02 -3.41 5.86
C PHE A 26 19.28 -4.27 5.98
N GLU A 27 19.92 -4.59 4.85
CA GLU A 27 21.17 -5.37 4.86
C GLU A 27 22.35 -4.59 5.46
N LEU A 28 22.42 -3.28 5.21
CA LEU A 28 23.41 -2.41 5.86
C LEU A 28 23.21 -2.38 7.37
N ASP A 29 21.95 -2.25 7.82
CA ASP A 29 21.60 -2.22 9.24
C ASP A 29 21.90 -3.59 9.91
N SER A 30 21.55 -4.68 9.24
CA SER A 30 21.87 -6.05 9.68
C SER A 30 23.38 -6.30 9.78
N ALA A 31 24.18 -5.63 8.97
CA ALA A 31 25.64 -5.67 9.03
C ALA A 31 26.24 -4.64 10.01
N GLY A 32 25.41 -3.93 10.78
CA GLY A 32 25.82 -2.93 11.77
C GLY A 32 26.13 -1.54 11.21
N PHE A 33 25.76 -1.23 9.97
CA PHE A 33 25.97 0.05 9.34
C PHE A 33 24.68 0.88 9.31
N MET A 34 24.44 1.69 10.31
CA MET A 34 23.27 2.58 10.36
C MET A 34 23.36 3.68 9.31
N ARG A 35 22.63 3.53 8.21
CA ARG A 35 22.53 4.52 7.13
C ARG A 35 21.09 4.91 6.88
N THR A 36 20.83 6.20 6.72
CA THR A 36 19.48 6.65 6.35
C THR A 36 19.19 6.32 4.88
N TYR A 37 17.94 6.04 4.57
CA TYR A 37 17.46 5.83 3.20
C TYR A 37 17.97 6.88 2.21
N LYS A 38 17.89 8.16 2.59
CA LYS A 38 18.38 9.29 1.79
C LYS A 38 19.89 9.24 1.52
N SER A 39 20.67 8.76 2.51
CA SER A 39 22.11 8.60 2.37
C SER A 39 22.47 7.48 1.38
N VAL A 40 21.74 6.35 1.46
CA VAL A 40 21.92 5.21 0.55
C VAL A 40 21.51 5.59 -0.87
N THR A 41 20.34 6.22 -1.06
CA THR A 41 19.87 6.70 -2.36
C THR A 41 20.89 7.61 -3.03
N ARG A 42 21.39 8.66 -2.32
CA ARG A 42 22.40 9.57 -2.85
C ARG A 42 23.70 8.87 -3.21
N LYS A 43 24.08 7.84 -2.43
CA LYS A 43 25.29 7.08 -2.73
C LYS A 43 25.13 6.27 -4.01
N ILE A 44 24.02 5.59 -4.18
CA ILE A 44 23.67 4.84 -5.38
C ILE A 44 23.67 5.75 -6.61
N GLU A 45 23.01 6.90 -6.52
CA GLU A 45 23.00 7.92 -7.58
C GLU A 45 24.42 8.41 -7.95
N SER A 46 25.27 8.66 -6.92
CA SER A 46 26.65 9.12 -7.13
C SER A 46 27.55 8.08 -7.80
N MET A 47 27.12 6.82 -7.83
CA MET A 47 27.81 5.71 -8.53
C MET A 47 27.36 5.56 -9.99
N GLY A 48 26.55 6.49 -10.49
CA GLY A 48 25.99 6.43 -11.84
C GLY A 48 24.80 5.48 -11.96
N TRP A 49 24.27 5.00 -10.84
CA TRP A 49 23.04 4.22 -10.80
C TRP A 49 21.87 5.21 -10.79
N SER A 50 21.48 5.68 -11.94
CA SER A 50 20.16 6.25 -12.11
C SER A 50 19.15 5.07 -12.18
N ARG A 51 17.97 5.25 -11.58
CA ARG A 51 16.86 4.34 -11.90
C ARG A 51 16.74 4.27 -13.42
N PRO A 52 16.81 3.10 -14.04
CA PRO A 52 16.75 3.04 -15.48
C PRO A 52 15.39 3.59 -15.93
N THR A 53 15.44 4.55 -16.83
CA THR A 53 14.25 4.98 -17.58
C THR A 53 13.88 3.97 -18.65
N ASP A 54 14.79 3.06 -19.00
CA ASP A 54 14.56 1.98 -19.94
C ASP A 54 14.43 0.65 -19.22
N VAL A 55 13.24 0.07 -19.30
CA VAL A 55 12.80 -1.19 -18.67
C VAL A 55 13.56 -2.42 -19.19
N THR A 56 14.42 -2.28 -20.21
CA THR A 56 14.98 -3.41 -20.95
C THR A 56 16.35 -3.90 -20.48
N ASP A 57 17.09 -3.18 -19.61
CA ASP A 57 18.51 -3.54 -19.42
C ASP A 57 19.04 -3.65 -17.98
N THR A 58 18.25 -3.49 -16.91
CA THR A 58 18.80 -3.52 -15.55
C THR A 58 18.16 -4.48 -14.59
N GLY A 59 17.12 -5.21 -14.99
CA GLY A 59 16.46 -6.19 -14.13
C GLY A 59 15.76 -5.63 -12.88
N LEU A 60 15.73 -4.31 -12.68
CA LEU A 60 14.99 -3.64 -11.61
C LEU A 60 13.63 -3.19 -12.14
N LEU A 61 12.75 -4.14 -12.35
CA LEU A 61 11.35 -3.82 -12.61
C LEU A 61 10.72 -3.21 -11.35
N PRO A 62 9.98 -2.08 -11.48
CA PRO A 62 9.25 -1.55 -10.34
C PRO A 62 8.26 -2.60 -9.82
N LYS A 63 8.09 -2.68 -8.51
CA LYS A 63 7.05 -3.50 -7.90
C LYS A 63 5.70 -2.85 -8.16
N ILE A 64 4.97 -3.40 -9.12
CA ILE A 64 3.65 -2.88 -9.53
C ILE A 64 2.58 -3.81 -8.98
N LEU A 65 1.78 -3.28 -8.05
CA LEU A 65 0.65 -3.98 -7.45
C LEU A 65 -0.64 -3.55 -8.13
N ILE A 66 -1.39 -4.51 -8.65
CA ILE A 66 -2.77 -4.33 -9.12
C ILE A 66 -3.66 -4.84 -7.99
N PHE A 67 -4.61 -4.05 -7.52
CA PHE A 67 -5.46 -4.46 -6.40
C PHE A 67 -6.86 -3.87 -6.47
N ASP A 68 -7.76 -4.49 -5.74
CA ASP A 68 -9.16 -4.11 -5.57
C ASP A 68 -9.62 -4.49 -4.17
N ILE A 69 -10.57 -3.74 -3.59
CA ILE A 69 -11.14 -4.02 -2.28
C ILE A 69 -12.65 -4.01 -2.30
N GLU A 70 -13.26 -4.80 -1.42
CA GLU A 70 -14.68 -4.76 -1.15
C GLU A 70 -14.96 -4.24 0.27
N THR A 71 -15.97 -3.42 0.40
CA THR A 71 -16.35 -2.84 1.71
C THR A 71 -17.83 -3.01 1.99
N THR A 72 -18.19 -3.05 3.27
CA THR A 72 -19.60 -2.98 3.65
C THR A 72 -20.21 -1.62 3.30
N PRO A 73 -21.53 -1.55 3.08
CA PRO A 73 -22.24 -0.29 3.12
C PRO A 73 -22.26 0.27 4.54
N MET A 74 -22.50 1.57 4.63
CA MET A 74 -22.69 2.25 5.90
C MET A 74 -24.19 2.24 6.26
N PRO A 75 -24.61 1.73 7.42
CA PRO A 75 -25.99 1.78 7.83
C PRO A 75 -26.38 3.22 8.24
N VAL A 76 -27.45 3.71 7.64
CA VAL A 76 -27.93 5.09 7.88
C VAL A 76 -29.45 5.14 8.03
N TRP A 77 -29.93 6.10 8.79
CA TRP A 77 -31.35 6.45 8.86
C TRP A 77 -31.70 7.44 7.77
N VAL A 78 -32.70 7.13 6.95
CA VAL A 78 -33.20 8.00 5.88
C VAL A 78 -34.74 8.05 5.96
N TRP A 79 -35.30 9.18 5.55
CA TRP A 79 -36.76 9.40 5.58
C TRP A 79 -37.46 8.96 4.28
N ASP A 80 -36.67 8.84 3.19
CA ASP A 80 -37.22 8.51 1.87
C ASP A 80 -36.19 7.71 1.05
N PHE A 81 -36.63 7.11 -0.05
CA PHE A 81 -35.80 6.39 -1.01
C PHE A 81 -35.34 7.33 -2.13
N GLY A 82 -34.25 6.99 -2.78
CA GLY A 82 -33.72 7.68 -3.93
C GLY A 82 -32.40 8.41 -3.65
N LYS A 83 -32.00 9.27 -4.59
CA LYS A 83 -30.74 9.99 -4.53
C LYS A 83 -30.88 11.18 -3.58
N GLN A 84 -30.27 11.07 -2.40
CA GLN A 84 -30.33 12.11 -1.37
C GLN A 84 -28.97 12.31 -0.69
N TYR A 85 -28.77 13.47 -0.10
CA TYR A 85 -27.66 13.74 0.78
C TYR A 85 -27.98 13.15 2.18
N VAL A 86 -27.06 12.33 2.69
CA VAL A 86 -27.19 11.74 4.04
C VAL A 86 -26.14 12.37 4.95
N PRO A 87 -26.54 13.18 5.94
CA PRO A 87 -25.59 13.77 6.89
C PRO A 87 -25.00 12.69 7.81
N HIS A 88 -23.79 12.92 8.29
CA HIS A 88 -23.08 11.98 9.19
C HIS A 88 -23.84 11.68 10.48
N THR A 89 -24.70 12.60 10.94
CA THR A 89 -25.56 12.42 12.11
C THR A 89 -26.55 11.28 11.96
N ASN A 90 -26.89 10.90 10.72
CA ASN A 90 -27.83 9.82 10.41
C ASN A 90 -27.15 8.43 10.37
N ILE A 91 -25.85 8.34 10.59
CA ILE A 91 -25.17 7.05 10.70
C ILE A 91 -25.69 6.31 11.94
N VAL A 92 -26.12 5.06 11.75
CA VAL A 92 -26.58 4.21 12.83
C VAL A 92 -25.49 4.04 13.88
N LYS A 93 -25.85 4.17 15.14
CA LYS A 93 -24.95 3.95 16.27
C LYS A 93 -25.08 2.55 16.84
N ASP A 94 -24.03 2.05 17.45
CA ASP A 94 -24.05 0.85 18.27
C ASP A 94 -24.66 1.11 19.65
N LYS A 95 -24.72 0.06 20.48
CA LYS A 95 -25.24 0.16 21.87
C LYS A 95 -24.42 1.08 22.77
N SER A 96 -23.15 1.32 22.43
CA SER A 96 -22.23 2.21 23.16
C SER A 96 -22.26 3.65 22.62
N GLY A 97 -23.08 3.94 21.61
CA GLY A 97 -23.20 5.26 21.01
C GLY A 97 -22.21 5.57 19.89
N ASN A 98 -21.33 4.62 19.53
CA ASN A 98 -20.37 4.78 18.44
C ASN A 98 -21.03 4.60 17.08
N GLN A 99 -20.64 5.44 16.12
CA GLN A 99 -21.15 5.32 14.74
C GLN A 99 -20.65 4.04 14.07
N LYS A 100 -21.56 3.32 13.38
CA LYS A 100 -21.25 2.12 12.62
C LYS A 100 -20.74 2.49 11.23
N PHE A 101 -19.46 2.77 11.12
CA PHE A 101 -18.82 3.03 9.83
C PHE A 101 -18.71 1.74 8.98
N TRP A 102 -18.50 1.89 7.68
CA TRP A 102 -18.11 0.81 6.80
C TRP A 102 -16.73 0.23 7.20
N TYR A 103 -16.46 -0.99 6.82
CA TYR A 103 -15.18 -1.68 7.01
C TYR A 103 -14.87 -2.55 5.78
N VAL A 104 -13.61 -2.96 5.63
CA VAL A 104 -13.17 -3.80 4.51
C VAL A 104 -13.66 -5.24 4.72
N LEU A 105 -14.22 -5.85 3.68
CA LEU A 105 -14.68 -7.25 3.68
C LEU A 105 -13.64 -8.18 3.09
N SER A 106 -13.04 -7.76 1.99
CA SER A 106 -12.04 -8.54 1.26
C SER A 106 -11.18 -7.63 0.41
N TRP A 107 -10.06 -8.18 0.00
CA TRP A 107 -9.21 -7.59 -1.02
C TRP A 107 -8.65 -8.69 -1.92
N ALA A 108 -8.35 -8.34 -3.16
CA ALA A 108 -7.59 -9.15 -4.10
C ALA A 108 -6.47 -8.30 -4.69
N ALA A 109 -5.30 -8.90 -4.88
CA ALA A 109 -4.16 -8.22 -5.43
C ALA A 109 -3.29 -9.16 -6.27
N LYS A 110 -2.54 -8.57 -7.21
CA LYS A 110 -1.60 -9.28 -8.06
C LYS A 110 -0.39 -8.40 -8.35
N TRP A 111 0.79 -8.93 -8.22
CA TRP A 111 1.98 -8.29 -8.78
C TRP A 111 1.95 -8.41 -10.31
N LEU A 112 2.23 -7.33 -11.02
CA LEU A 112 2.10 -7.28 -12.49
C LEU A 112 2.85 -8.41 -13.21
N TYR A 113 4.01 -8.77 -12.67
CA TYR A 113 4.90 -9.78 -13.28
C TYR A 113 4.83 -11.15 -12.57
N ASP A 114 3.88 -11.35 -11.64
CA ASP A 114 3.61 -12.63 -10.99
C ASP A 114 2.31 -13.21 -11.53
N GLU A 115 2.23 -14.53 -11.65
CA GLU A 115 0.99 -15.21 -12.07
C GLU A 115 0.02 -15.43 -10.90
N ASN A 116 0.51 -15.38 -9.67
CA ASN A 116 -0.28 -15.64 -8.48
C ASN A 116 -1.18 -14.45 -8.13
N ILE A 117 -2.42 -14.76 -7.80
CA ILE A 117 -3.37 -13.82 -7.21
C ILE A 117 -3.32 -14.00 -5.69
N LEU A 118 -3.12 -12.91 -4.98
CA LEU A 118 -3.18 -12.82 -3.54
C LEU A 118 -4.57 -12.31 -3.15
N SER A 119 -5.16 -12.85 -2.11
CA SER A 119 -6.44 -12.36 -1.61
C SER A 119 -6.61 -12.68 -0.13
N ASP A 120 -7.42 -11.91 0.54
CA ASP A 120 -7.83 -12.18 1.91
C ASP A 120 -9.29 -11.75 2.10
N VAL A 121 -9.99 -12.47 2.98
CA VAL A 121 -11.41 -12.25 3.28
C VAL A 121 -11.58 -12.15 4.79
N LEU A 122 -12.44 -11.25 5.22
CA LEU A 122 -12.77 -11.11 6.62
C LEU A 122 -13.52 -12.35 7.11
N THR A 123 -13.10 -12.87 8.27
CA THR A 123 -13.80 -14.01 8.87
C THR A 123 -15.21 -13.64 9.29
N PRO A 124 -16.14 -14.60 9.41
CA PRO A 124 -17.49 -14.34 9.92
C PRO A 124 -17.49 -13.64 11.28
N GLU A 125 -16.59 -14.05 12.17
CA GLU A 125 -16.44 -13.47 13.52
C GLU A 125 -15.95 -12.02 13.41
N GLY A 126 -14.95 -11.74 12.57
CA GLY A 126 -14.47 -10.38 12.28
C GLY A 126 -15.55 -9.49 11.68
N ALA A 127 -16.39 -10.05 10.78
CA ALA A 127 -17.50 -9.32 10.18
C ALA A 127 -18.58 -8.96 11.24
N VAL A 128 -18.90 -9.87 12.15
CA VAL A 128 -19.82 -9.62 13.25
C VAL A 128 -19.24 -8.58 14.24
N ALA A 129 -17.95 -8.69 14.56
CA ALA A 129 -17.24 -7.74 15.39
C ALA A 129 -16.96 -6.39 14.70
N ARG A 130 -17.09 -6.32 13.36
CA ARG A 130 -16.72 -5.18 12.50
C ARG A 130 -15.22 -4.82 12.62
N ASP A 131 -14.40 -5.84 12.86
CA ASP A 131 -12.95 -5.74 13.00
C ASP A 131 -12.25 -6.26 11.75
N ASP A 132 -11.76 -5.34 10.93
CA ASP A 132 -11.04 -5.62 9.69
C ASP A 132 -9.51 -5.51 9.83
N LYS A 133 -8.99 -5.31 11.05
CA LYS A 133 -7.56 -5.04 11.28
C LYS A 133 -6.67 -6.11 10.67
N ARG A 134 -7.00 -7.39 10.83
CA ARG A 134 -6.22 -8.50 10.31
C ARG A 134 -6.02 -8.43 8.79
N ILE A 135 -7.10 -8.17 8.04
CA ILE A 135 -7.00 -8.10 6.56
C ILE A 135 -6.42 -6.77 6.09
N LEU A 136 -6.54 -5.71 6.90
CA LEU A 136 -5.83 -4.44 6.65
C LEU A 136 -4.32 -4.61 6.79
N ASP A 137 -3.84 -5.34 7.81
CA ASP A 137 -2.42 -5.62 8.00
C ASP A 137 -1.82 -6.36 6.80
N SER A 138 -2.57 -7.29 6.19
CA SER A 138 -2.11 -8.06 5.04
C SER A 138 -2.03 -7.20 3.76
N VAL A 139 -3.05 -6.41 3.43
CA VAL A 139 -3.02 -5.52 2.25
C VAL A 139 -2.06 -4.35 2.44
N TRP A 140 -1.92 -3.85 3.65
CA TRP A 140 -0.97 -2.78 3.97
C TRP A 140 0.46 -3.17 3.61
N LYS A 141 0.89 -4.40 3.96
CA LYS A 141 2.23 -4.92 3.61
C LYS A 141 2.47 -4.92 2.10
N LEU A 142 1.48 -5.31 1.31
CA LEU A 142 1.59 -5.32 -0.14
C LEU A 142 1.73 -3.90 -0.71
N ILE A 143 0.93 -2.95 -0.19
CA ILE A 143 1.00 -1.56 -0.62
C ILE A 143 2.31 -0.91 -0.17
N ASP A 144 2.80 -1.24 1.04
CA ASP A 144 4.08 -0.73 1.55
C ASP A 144 5.28 -1.18 0.72
N GLU A 145 5.20 -2.38 0.13
CA GLU A 145 6.21 -2.90 -0.78
C GLU A 145 6.14 -2.33 -2.21
N ALA A 146 4.98 -1.79 -2.60
CA ALA A 146 4.76 -1.38 -3.98
C ALA A 146 5.45 -0.04 -4.31
N ASP A 147 6.07 0.04 -5.48
CA ASP A 147 6.50 1.30 -6.09
C ASP A 147 5.34 1.99 -6.81
N ILE A 148 4.46 1.19 -7.42
CA ILE A 148 3.29 1.63 -8.17
C ILE A 148 2.09 0.79 -7.76
N VAL A 149 0.96 1.43 -7.49
CA VAL A 149 -0.32 0.76 -7.27
C VAL A 149 -1.29 1.08 -8.41
N ILE A 150 -2.00 0.09 -8.90
CA ILE A 150 -2.99 0.21 -9.97
C ILE A 150 -4.34 -0.26 -9.43
N ALA A 151 -5.36 0.57 -9.55
CA ALA A 151 -6.73 0.20 -9.20
C ALA A 151 -7.73 0.90 -10.14
N HIS A 152 -8.96 0.37 -10.25
CA HIS A 152 -10.01 0.99 -11.04
C HIS A 152 -10.85 1.92 -10.16
N ASN A 153 -10.85 3.22 -10.43
CA ASN A 153 -11.41 4.26 -9.55
C ASN A 153 -10.71 4.32 -8.18
N GLY A 154 -9.48 3.82 -8.10
CA GLY A 154 -8.74 3.60 -6.86
C GLY A 154 -8.48 4.89 -6.08
N ASP A 155 -8.20 5.99 -6.76
CA ASP A 155 -7.97 7.28 -6.09
C ASP A 155 -9.21 7.81 -5.36
N ARG A 156 -10.40 7.42 -5.79
CA ARG A 156 -11.66 7.83 -5.17
C ARG A 156 -12.27 6.79 -4.25
N PHE A 157 -11.94 5.51 -4.45
CA PHE A 157 -12.52 4.42 -3.67
C PHE A 157 -11.44 3.68 -2.87
N ASP A 158 -10.69 2.78 -3.48
CA ASP A 158 -9.82 1.83 -2.78
C ASP A 158 -8.79 2.50 -1.88
N ILE A 159 -7.98 3.40 -2.43
CA ILE A 159 -6.91 4.10 -1.71
C ILE A 159 -7.49 4.96 -0.59
N ARG A 160 -8.56 5.70 -0.87
CA ARG A 160 -9.21 6.55 0.15
C ARG A 160 -9.81 5.71 1.28
N LYS A 161 -10.44 4.60 0.94
CA LYS A 161 -11.05 3.68 1.90
C LYS A 161 -9.97 3.04 2.79
N LEU A 162 -8.92 2.51 2.19
CA LEU A 162 -7.80 1.91 2.93
C LEU A 162 -7.12 2.92 3.84
N ASN A 163 -6.77 4.11 3.35
CA ASN A 163 -6.14 5.15 4.16
C ASN A 163 -7.00 5.55 5.36
N ALA A 164 -8.32 5.68 5.17
CA ALA A 164 -9.24 5.97 6.28
C ALA A 164 -9.26 4.83 7.31
N ARG A 165 -9.24 3.56 6.85
CA ARG A 165 -9.21 2.40 7.76
C ARG A 165 -7.86 2.25 8.44
N PHE A 166 -6.75 2.53 7.78
CA PHE A 166 -5.42 2.55 8.40
C PHE A 166 -5.36 3.55 9.56
N ILE A 167 -5.84 4.76 9.34
CA ILE A 167 -5.90 5.79 10.41
C ILE A 167 -6.79 5.34 11.56
N LEU A 168 -7.98 4.78 11.29
CA LEU A 168 -8.92 4.32 12.31
C LEU A 168 -8.40 3.12 13.13
N ASN A 169 -7.42 2.39 12.61
CA ASN A 169 -6.78 1.26 13.28
C ASN A 169 -5.37 1.57 13.80
N ASP A 170 -5.02 2.88 13.93
CA ASP A 170 -3.71 3.35 14.41
C ASP A 170 -2.52 2.77 13.65
N MET A 171 -2.70 2.51 12.35
CA MET A 171 -1.65 2.02 11.47
C MET A 171 -0.89 3.19 10.84
N ASN A 172 0.42 3.06 10.72
CA ASN A 172 1.23 4.03 9.98
C ASN A 172 0.84 4.04 8.48
N PRO A 173 0.98 5.19 7.81
CA PRO A 173 0.82 5.22 6.37
C PRO A 173 1.86 4.30 5.70
N PRO A 174 1.50 3.60 4.61
CA PRO A 174 2.47 2.84 3.84
C PRO A 174 3.53 3.76 3.23
N SER A 175 4.62 3.18 2.78
CA SER A 175 5.67 3.90 2.06
C SER A 175 5.12 4.61 0.83
N PRO A 176 5.71 5.75 0.43
CA PRO A 176 5.27 6.49 -0.74
C PRO A 176 5.30 5.63 -2.01
N TYR A 177 4.21 5.60 -2.73
CA TYR A 177 4.02 4.90 -4.01
C TYR A 177 3.39 5.83 -5.04
N LYS A 178 3.47 5.47 -6.33
CA LYS A 178 2.74 6.13 -7.41
C LYS A 178 1.39 5.45 -7.62
N SER A 179 0.30 6.21 -7.65
CA SER A 179 -1.03 5.69 -7.98
C SER A 179 -1.33 5.81 -9.47
N ILE A 180 -1.92 4.77 -10.06
CA ILE A 180 -2.47 4.75 -11.41
C ILE A 180 -3.95 4.34 -11.32
N ASP A 181 -4.84 5.29 -11.59
CA ASP A 181 -6.28 5.06 -11.63
C ASP A 181 -6.72 4.79 -13.08
N THR A 182 -7.07 3.53 -13.38
CA THR A 182 -7.44 3.11 -14.73
C THR A 182 -8.74 3.75 -15.22
N LEU A 183 -9.66 4.14 -14.32
CA LEU A 183 -10.87 4.87 -14.71
C LEU A 183 -10.56 6.26 -15.27
N LYS A 184 -9.55 6.94 -14.72
CA LYS A 184 -9.11 8.25 -15.24
C LYS A 184 -8.49 8.14 -16.64
N ILE A 185 -7.79 7.02 -16.90
CA ILE A 185 -7.20 6.75 -18.21
C ILE A 185 -8.30 6.45 -19.23
N ALA A 186 -9.28 5.63 -18.87
CA ALA A 186 -10.38 5.23 -19.75
C ALA A 186 -11.35 6.38 -20.11
N ARG A 187 -11.34 7.47 -19.33
CA ARG A 187 -12.20 8.66 -19.57
C ARG A 187 -11.53 9.78 -20.37
N ARG A 188 -10.28 9.60 -20.78
CA ARG A 188 -9.54 10.53 -21.64
C ARG A 188 -9.75 10.21 -23.11
#